data_f2ecd8c63e8ae5b1685949669ba277fc
#
_entry.id   f2ecd8c63e8ae5b1685949669ba277fc
#
_cell.length_a   1.000
_cell.length_b   1.000
_cell.length_c   1.000
_cell.angle_alpha   90.00
_cell.angle_beta   90.00
_cell.angle_gamma   90.00
#
_symmetry.space_group_name_H-M   'P 1'
#
loop_
_entity.id
_entity.type
_entity.pdbx_description
1 polymer ?
#
loop_
_entity_poly.entity_id
_entity_poly.type
_entity_poly.pdbx_seq_one_letter_code
_entity_poly.pdbx_strand_id
1 'polypeptide(L)'
;MPIQAAFDRLLALAVATTVIAGGVLSAGSDPPWTMEQNGRTYTYTLTLTSQLPEALLLDVLFDPRHVAVFSKSAGRLVVLREDGPVNEVRFDTRRLVFKCSSTYRRTLDRESGSIEIEMTAFKAAWGKLAPHAQSSHARYTVTDRGTHREIVYRQNVETDKPVSGYSLRVLRKSIGEFARDLEQYLQRPDLVRDANGKPDVVK
;
A
#
# COMPACT_ATOMS: atom_id res chain seq x y z
N MET A 1 -11.63 31.91 -5.64
CA MET A 1 -11.13 30.78 -6.41
C MET A 1 -9.78 30.17 -5.96
N PRO A 2 -8.99 30.67 -5.01
CA PRO A 2 -7.78 29.99 -4.53
C PRO A 2 -8.05 28.85 -3.52
N ILE A 3 -9.24 28.80 -2.90
CA ILE A 3 -9.58 27.82 -1.86
C ILE A 3 -9.77 26.42 -2.46
N GLN A 4 -10.37 26.31 -3.66
CA GLN A 4 -10.60 25.02 -4.35
C GLN A 4 -9.30 24.32 -4.70
N ALA A 5 -8.28 25.07 -5.16
CA ALA A 5 -6.97 24.52 -5.51
C ALA A 5 -6.18 24.04 -4.27
N ALA A 6 -6.42 24.65 -3.11
CA ALA A 6 -5.84 24.20 -1.85
C ALA A 6 -6.54 22.93 -1.34
N PHE A 7 -7.85 22.79 -1.56
CA PHE A 7 -8.62 21.60 -1.20
C PHE A 7 -8.27 20.41 -2.07
N ASP A 8 -8.10 20.61 -3.38
CA ASP A 8 -7.69 19.53 -4.29
C ASP A 8 -6.29 18.96 -3.95
N ARG A 9 -5.41 19.79 -3.36
CA ARG A 9 -4.09 19.35 -2.88
C ARG A 9 -4.14 18.42 -1.67
N LEU A 10 -5.24 18.45 -0.92
CA LEU A 10 -5.35 17.77 0.37
C LEU A 10 -6.04 16.43 0.30
N LEU A 11 -6.77 16.19 -0.79
CA LEU A 11 -7.62 15.04 -0.96
C LEU A 11 -6.89 13.77 -1.35
N ALA A 12 -5.88 13.91 -2.18
CA ALA A 12 -5.01 12.82 -2.60
C ALA A 12 -4.26 12.17 -1.43
N LEU A 13 -4.28 12.80 -0.28
CA LEU A 13 -3.57 12.37 0.92
C LEU A 13 -4.29 11.28 1.73
N ALA A 14 -5.59 11.09 1.51
CA ALA A 14 -6.38 10.15 2.30
C ALA A 14 -6.28 8.70 1.81
N VAL A 15 -5.91 8.51 0.55
CA VAL A 15 -5.83 7.18 -0.08
C VAL A 15 -4.38 6.77 -0.31
N ALA A 16 -3.46 7.73 -0.34
CA ALA A 16 -2.05 7.47 -0.55
C ALA A 16 -1.20 8.54 0.12
N THR A 17 -0.37 8.17 1.02
CA THR A 17 0.52 9.06 1.76
C THR A 17 1.87 9.19 1.07
N THR A 18 2.29 10.38 0.82
CA THR A 18 3.41 10.76 -0.05
C THR A 18 4.69 11.08 0.70
N VAL A 19 5.82 10.84 0.08
CA VAL A 19 7.11 11.44 0.40
C VAL A 19 7.63 12.20 -0.81
N ILE A 20 8.19 13.39 -0.56
CA ILE A 20 8.97 14.14 -1.55
C ILE A 20 10.42 13.69 -1.41
N ALA A 21 10.95 13.01 -2.39
CA ALA A 21 12.38 12.97 -2.66
C ALA A 21 12.57 12.66 -4.15
N GLY A 22 13.31 13.51 -4.83
CA GLY A 22 13.59 13.36 -6.24
C GLY A 22 14.46 12.15 -6.52
N GLY A 23 14.02 11.33 -7.44
CA GLY A 23 14.79 10.24 -8.03
C GLY A 23 14.61 10.27 -9.54
N VAL A 24 15.71 10.21 -10.25
CA VAL A 24 15.80 10.20 -11.71
C VAL A 24 15.04 8.97 -12.24
N LEU A 25 14.01 9.20 -13.04
CA LEU A 25 13.34 8.16 -13.79
C LEU A 25 14.29 7.61 -14.87
N SER A 26 14.64 6.34 -14.76
CA SER A 26 15.27 5.60 -15.85
C SER A 26 14.27 5.48 -17.00
N ALA A 27 14.66 5.93 -18.17
CA ALA A 27 13.82 5.88 -19.35
C ALA A 27 13.80 4.45 -19.90
N GLY A 28 12.59 3.84 -20.07
CA GLY A 28 12.43 2.76 -21.03
C GLY A 28 11.57 1.55 -20.66
N SER A 29 11.03 1.43 -19.46
CA SER A 29 10.04 0.37 -19.17
C SER A 29 8.74 0.97 -18.65
N ASP A 30 7.62 0.41 -19.06
CA ASP A 30 6.32 0.74 -18.48
C ASP A 30 6.37 0.55 -16.96
N PRO A 31 5.70 1.43 -16.19
CA PRO A 31 5.68 1.31 -14.74
C PRO A 31 5.09 -0.07 -14.36
N PRO A 32 5.60 -0.74 -13.31
CA PRO A 32 5.13 -2.06 -12.89
C PRO A 32 3.71 -2.03 -12.33
N TRP A 33 3.00 -0.91 -12.48
CA TRP A 33 1.66 -0.72 -11.97
C TRP A 33 0.75 -0.03 -12.98
N THR A 34 -0.53 -0.36 -12.89
CA THR A 34 -1.62 0.30 -13.65
C THR A 34 -2.68 0.83 -12.69
N MET A 35 -3.43 1.82 -13.12
CA MET A 35 -4.57 2.35 -12.37
C MET A 35 -5.72 2.66 -13.32
N GLU A 36 -6.87 2.10 -13.02
CA GLU A 36 -8.13 2.31 -13.72
C GLU A 36 -9.10 3.07 -12.80
N GLN A 37 -9.91 3.94 -13.39
CA GLN A 37 -10.99 4.65 -12.70
C GLN A 37 -12.31 4.41 -13.41
N ASN A 38 -13.29 3.97 -12.65
CA ASN A 38 -14.68 3.86 -13.11
C ASN A 38 -15.59 4.58 -12.10
N GLY A 39 -15.96 5.83 -12.45
CA GLY A 39 -16.75 6.67 -11.57
C GLY A 39 -16.07 6.93 -10.22
N ARG A 40 -16.57 6.32 -9.15
CA ARG A 40 -16.06 6.43 -7.79
C ARG A 40 -15.17 5.26 -7.36
N THR A 41 -15.00 4.28 -8.23
CA THR A 41 -14.17 3.09 -7.97
C THR A 41 -12.83 3.24 -8.65
N TYR A 42 -11.79 2.92 -7.93
CA TYR A 42 -10.38 2.93 -8.37
C TYR A 42 -9.82 1.54 -8.20
N THR A 43 -9.33 0.98 -9.29
CA THR A 43 -8.59 -0.29 -9.26
C THR A 43 -7.15 0.00 -9.61
N TYR A 44 -6.23 -0.40 -8.78
CA TYR A 44 -4.84 -0.42 -9.19
C TYR A 44 -4.24 -1.82 -9.04
N THR A 45 -3.33 -2.14 -9.96
CA THR A 45 -2.63 -3.41 -10.00
C THR A 45 -1.14 -3.13 -10.08
N LEU A 46 -0.37 -3.81 -9.24
CA LEU A 46 1.09 -3.79 -9.22
C LEU A 46 1.58 -5.21 -9.48
N THR A 47 2.52 -5.36 -10.41
CA THR A 47 3.17 -6.65 -10.69
C THR A 47 4.67 -6.51 -10.48
N LEU A 48 5.23 -7.33 -9.59
CA LEU A 48 6.66 -7.38 -9.28
C LEU A 48 7.18 -8.80 -9.43
N THR A 49 8.49 -8.93 -9.54
CA THR A 49 9.18 -10.22 -9.52
C THR A 49 10.19 -10.28 -8.37
N SER A 50 10.40 -11.47 -7.81
CA SER A 50 11.38 -11.69 -6.74
C SER A 50 12.03 -13.05 -6.87
N GLN A 51 13.28 -13.18 -6.38
CA GLN A 51 14.00 -14.44 -6.25
C GLN A 51 13.78 -15.09 -4.87
N LEU A 52 13.11 -14.41 -3.94
CA LEU A 52 12.85 -14.94 -2.61
C LEU A 52 11.91 -16.16 -2.70
N PRO A 53 12.08 -17.17 -1.82
CA PRO A 53 11.13 -18.27 -1.70
C PRO A 53 9.71 -17.78 -1.40
N GLU A 54 8.70 -18.47 -1.91
CA GLU A 54 7.29 -18.09 -1.73
C GLU A 54 6.90 -17.94 -0.25
N ALA A 55 7.28 -18.91 0.58
CA ALA A 55 6.98 -18.85 2.01
C ALA A 55 7.54 -17.59 2.68
N LEU A 56 8.79 -17.21 2.34
CA LEU A 56 9.42 -16.01 2.84
C LEU A 56 8.74 -14.73 2.30
N LEU A 57 8.35 -14.73 1.02
CA LEU A 57 7.58 -13.61 0.45
C LEU A 57 6.26 -13.39 1.16
N LEU A 58 5.52 -14.46 1.43
CA LEU A 58 4.27 -14.38 2.17
C LEU A 58 4.50 -13.86 3.60
N ASP A 59 5.56 -14.30 4.28
CA ASP A 59 5.91 -13.78 5.60
C ASP A 59 6.24 -12.29 5.55
N VAL A 60 7.10 -11.87 4.62
CA VAL A 60 7.49 -10.47 4.44
C VAL A 60 6.27 -9.58 4.10
N LEU A 61 5.40 -10.05 3.23
CA LEU A 61 4.22 -9.28 2.82
C LEU A 61 3.14 -9.25 3.91
N PHE A 62 3.13 -10.23 4.83
CA PHE A 62 2.11 -10.35 5.87
C PHE A 62 2.54 -9.75 7.21
N ASP A 63 3.79 -9.91 7.63
CA ASP A 63 4.26 -9.42 8.94
C ASP A 63 4.17 -7.88 9.02
N PRO A 64 3.44 -7.33 10.00
CA PRO A 64 3.29 -5.89 10.16
C PRO A 64 4.61 -5.13 10.30
N ARG A 65 5.67 -5.78 10.82
CA ARG A 65 6.99 -5.17 10.98
C ARG A 65 7.64 -4.87 9.63
N HIS A 66 7.57 -5.81 8.69
CA HIS A 66 8.02 -5.61 7.31
C HIS A 66 7.14 -4.60 6.59
N VAL A 67 5.81 -4.74 6.73
CA VAL A 67 4.83 -3.81 6.13
C VAL A 67 5.08 -2.38 6.56
N ALA A 68 5.42 -2.14 7.83
CA ALA A 68 5.72 -0.80 8.34
C ALA A 68 6.93 -0.16 7.63
N VAL A 69 7.88 -0.96 7.14
CA VAL A 69 9.07 -0.46 6.44
C VAL A 69 8.77 -0.06 5.00
N PHE A 70 8.17 -0.95 4.21
CA PHE A 70 7.92 -0.65 2.79
C PHE A 70 6.66 0.18 2.55
N SER A 71 5.77 0.30 3.53
CA SER A 71 4.59 1.16 3.45
C SER A 71 4.67 2.41 4.32
N LYS A 72 5.87 2.84 4.72
CA LYS A 72 6.10 4.06 5.53
C LYS A 72 5.46 5.32 4.93
N SER A 73 5.31 5.37 3.61
CA SER A 73 4.60 6.43 2.91
C SER A 73 3.10 6.47 3.24
N ALA A 74 2.49 5.35 3.63
CA ALA A 74 1.09 5.27 4.04
C ALA A 74 0.82 5.83 5.45
N GLY A 75 1.87 6.13 6.23
CA GLY A 75 1.77 6.69 7.57
C GLY A 75 2.35 5.76 8.64
N ARG A 76 2.03 6.07 9.91
CA ARG A 76 2.45 5.22 11.04
C ARG A 76 1.56 3.99 11.11
N LEU A 77 2.14 2.81 10.98
CA LEU A 77 1.45 1.56 11.21
C LEU A 77 1.36 1.27 12.72
N VAL A 78 0.18 0.89 13.17
CA VAL A 78 -0.12 0.43 14.54
C VAL A 78 -0.77 -0.95 14.43
N VAL A 79 -0.18 -1.93 15.09
CA VAL A 79 -0.77 -3.28 15.19
C VAL A 79 -1.86 -3.25 16.26
N LEU A 80 -3.07 -3.64 15.91
CA LEU A 80 -4.21 -3.70 16.81
C LEU A 80 -4.42 -5.13 17.34
N ARG A 81 -4.19 -6.13 16.47
CA ARG A 81 -4.33 -7.55 16.80
C ARG A 81 -3.46 -8.40 15.89
N GLU A 82 -2.89 -9.46 16.45
CA GLU A 82 -2.24 -10.56 15.72
C GLU A 82 -2.80 -11.87 16.24
N ASP A 83 -3.33 -12.70 15.32
CA ASP A 83 -3.98 -13.96 15.65
C ASP A 83 -3.73 -14.98 14.53
N GLY A 84 -2.54 -15.60 14.55
CA GLY A 84 -2.10 -16.57 13.55
C GLY A 84 -2.16 -16.02 12.12
N PRO A 85 -3.05 -16.57 11.25
CA PRO A 85 -3.16 -16.14 9.86
C PRO A 85 -3.92 -14.82 9.68
N VAL A 86 -4.33 -14.17 10.77
CA VAL A 86 -5.08 -12.91 10.73
C VAL A 86 -4.37 -11.85 11.55
N ASN A 87 -4.17 -10.67 10.95
CA ASN A 87 -3.80 -9.50 11.71
C ASN A 87 -4.73 -8.30 11.41
N GLU A 88 -4.81 -7.39 12.35
CA GLU A 88 -5.51 -6.13 12.20
C GLU A 88 -4.53 -5.00 12.45
N VAL A 89 -4.38 -4.13 11.46
CA VAL A 89 -3.45 -3.00 11.50
C VAL A 89 -4.17 -1.69 11.19
N ARG A 90 -3.68 -0.61 11.79
CA ARG A 90 -4.17 0.73 11.51
C ARG A 90 -3.03 1.59 11.00
N PHE A 91 -3.26 2.30 9.90
CA PHE A 91 -2.38 3.34 9.41
C PHE A 91 -2.89 4.70 9.90
N ASP A 92 -2.07 5.39 10.68
CA ASP A 92 -2.34 6.74 11.15
C ASP A 92 -1.51 7.72 10.31
N THR A 93 -2.20 8.51 9.50
CA THR A 93 -1.59 9.51 8.64
C THR A 93 -1.83 10.90 9.21
N ARG A 94 -0.76 11.68 9.35
CA ARG A 94 -0.82 13.07 9.77
C ARG A 94 0.00 13.94 8.84
N ARG A 95 -0.65 14.90 8.19
CA ARG A 95 0.03 15.95 7.42
C ARG A 95 -0.57 17.30 7.71
N LEU A 96 0.24 18.21 8.24
CA LEU A 96 -0.19 19.54 8.67
C LEU A 96 -1.42 19.43 9.61
N VAL A 97 -2.55 20.00 9.17
CA VAL A 97 -3.83 19.98 9.91
C VAL A 97 -4.68 18.74 9.62
N PHE A 98 -4.26 17.89 8.65
CA PHE A 98 -5.05 16.74 8.22
C PHE A 98 -4.61 15.49 8.96
N LYS A 99 -5.60 14.79 9.51
CA LYS A 99 -5.41 13.50 10.16
C LYS A 99 -6.42 12.52 9.58
N CYS A 100 -5.95 11.35 9.19
CA CYS A 100 -6.82 10.22 8.89
C CYS A 100 -6.25 8.93 9.48
N SER A 101 -7.12 7.98 9.69
CA SER A 101 -6.75 6.63 10.04
C SER A 101 -7.56 5.63 9.21
N SER A 102 -6.90 4.59 8.75
CA SER A 102 -7.52 3.47 8.03
C SER A 102 -7.16 2.19 8.75
N THR A 103 -8.15 1.39 9.12
CA THR A 103 -7.95 0.09 9.75
C THR A 103 -8.21 -1.00 8.73
N TYR A 104 -7.33 -2.01 8.70
CA TYR A 104 -7.39 -3.12 7.78
C TYR A 104 -7.27 -4.44 8.53
N ARG A 105 -8.15 -5.38 8.19
CA ARG A 105 -7.98 -6.80 8.49
C ARG A 105 -7.18 -7.41 7.34
N ARG A 106 -6.19 -8.23 7.69
CA ARG A 106 -5.35 -8.93 6.73
C ARG A 106 -5.37 -10.41 7.05
N THR A 107 -5.62 -11.24 6.06
CA THR A 107 -5.73 -12.70 6.20
C THR A 107 -4.74 -13.36 5.27
N LEU A 108 -3.86 -14.19 5.84
CA LEU A 108 -2.88 -14.99 5.10
C LEU A 108 -3.47 -16.36 4.78
N ASP A 109 -3.46 -16.70 3.51
CA ASP A 109 -3.76 -18.05 3.01
C ASP A 109 -2.50 -18.60 2.32
N ARG A 110 -1.81 -19.51 3.01
CA ARG A 110 -0.58 -20.11 2.51
C ARG A 110 -0.83 -21.15 1.41
N GLU A 111 -1.99 -21.80 1.39
CA GLU A 111 -2.32 -22.81 0.41
C GLU A 111 -2.55 -22.17 -0.97
N SER A 112 -3.22 -21.04 -1.00
CA SER A 112 -3.43 -20.28 -2.24
C SER A 112 -2.31 -19.27 -2.56
N GLY A 113 -1.29 -19.15 -1.72
CA GLY A 113 -0.21 -18.16 -1.88
C GLY A 113 -0.73 -16.73 -1.85
N SER A 114 -1.72 -16.42 -1.00
CA SER A 114 -2.36 -15.12 -1.04
C SER A 114 -2.54 -14.44 0.32
N ILE A 115 -2.68 -13.11 0.29
CA ILE A 115 -3.02 -12.27 1.44
C ILE A 115 -4.17 -11.37 1.05
N GLU A 116 -5.30 -11.55 1.70
CA GLU A 116 -6.47 -10.67 1.58
C GLU A 116 -6.34 -9.50 2.55
N ILE A 117 -6.76 -8.31 2.11
CA ILE A 117 -6.68 -7.07 2.89
C ILE A 117 -8.00 -6.33 2.72
N GLU A 118 -8.74 -6.19 3.80
CA GLU A 118 -10.05 -5.54 3.83
C GLU A 118 -10.02 -4.33 4.77
N MET A 119 -10.50 -3.19 4.30
CA MET A 119 -10.67 -2.02 5.15
C MET A 119 -11.87 -2.20 6.05
N THR A 120 -11.65 -2.20 7.37
CA THR A 120 -12.71 -2.34 8.38
C THR A 120 -13.16 -1.01 8.95
N ALA A 121 -12.33 0.04 8.86
CA ALA A 121 -12.70 1.37 9.29
C ALA A 121 -11.87 2.45 8.56
N PHE A 122 -12.52 3.60 8.30
CA PHE A 122 -11.88 4.81 7.84
C PHE A 122 -12.39 6.02 8.64
N LYS A 123 -11.46 6.83 9.14
CA LYS A 123 -11.77 8.07 9.87
C LYS A 123 -10.92 9.21 9.32
N ALA A 124 -11.54 10.33 9.01
CA ALA A 124 -10.86 11.53 8.52
C ALA A 124 -11.36 12.78 9.24
N ALA A 125 -10.47 13.71 9.52
CA ALA A 125 -10.76 14.91 10.30
C ALA A 125 -11.07 16.17 9.44
N TRP A 126 -11.29 16.02 8.13
CA TRP A 126 -11.52 17.18 7.22
C TRP A 126 -12.96 17.37 6.76
N GLY A 127 -13.91 16.72 7.42
CA GLY A 127 -15.35 16.88 7.11
C GLY A 127 -15.74 16.38 5.70
N LYS A 128 -16.91 16.84 5.22
CA LYS A 128 -17.54 16.35 3.98
C LYS A 128 -16.97 16.92 2.67
N LEU A 129 -16.00 17.84 2.73
CA LEU A 129 -15.49 18.53 1.54
C LEU A 129 -14.58 17.65 0.67
N ALA A 130 -13.94 16.68 1.27
CA ALA A 130 -13.04 15.75 0.60
C ALA A 130 -13.71 14.39 0.33
N PRO A 131 -13.42 13.62 -0.75
CA PRO A 131 -13.84 12.24 -0.89
C PRO A 131 -13.32 11.39 0.27
N HIS A 132 -14.18 10.52 0.75
CA HIS A 132 -13.88 9.57 1.81
C HIS A 132 -13.89 8.17 1.22
N ALA A 133 -12.92 7.34 1.59
CA ALA A 133 -12.97 5.92 1.27
C ALA A 133 -14.16 5.28 1.99
N GLN A 134 -15.02 4.64 1.22
CA GLN A 134 -16.18 3.89 1.71
C GLN A 134 -15.82 2.42 1.91
N SER A 135 -15.07 1.88 0.97
CA SER A 135 -14.54 0.53 1.03
C SER A 135 -13.15 0.47 0.40
N SER A 136 -12.36 -0.49 0.84
CA SER A 136 -11.11 -0.86 0.19
C SER A 136 -10.90 -2.35 0.39
N HIS A 137 -10.67 -3.05 -0.71
CA HIS A 137 -10.32 -4.46 -0.72
C HIS A 137 -9.08 -4.65 -1.58
N ALA A 138 -8.08 -5.32 -1.04
CA ALA A 138 -6.85 -5.62 -1.76
C ALA A 138 -6.43 -7.07 -1.57
N ARG A 139 -5.65 -7.58 -2.52
CA ARG A 139 -5.09 -8.93 -2.49
C ARG A 139 -3.67 -8.93 -3.01
N TYR A 140 -2.77 -9.57 -2.28
CA TYR A 140 -1.52 -10.08 -2.83
C TYR A 140 -1.73 -11.51 -3.30
N THR A 141 -1.13 -11.85 -4.43
CA THR A 141 -1.00 -13.23 -4.92
C THR A 141 0.46 -13.45 -5.27
N VAL A 142 1.07 -14.50 -4.74
CA VAL A 142 2.42 -14.93 -5.04
C VAL A 142 2.31 -16.19 -5.89
N THR A 143 2.93 -16.20 -7.06
CA THR A 143 2.91 -17.33 -7.99
C THR A 143 4.33 -17.76 -8.34
N ASP A 144 4.65 -19.03 -8.19
CA ASP A 144 5.92 -19.60 -8.66
C ASP A 144 5.93 -19.68 -10.20
N ARG A 145 6.95 -19.07 -10.81
CA ARG A 145 7.22 -19.10 -12.26
C ARG A 145 8.47 -19.93 -12.59
N GLY A 146 8.94 -20.75 -11.66
CA GLY A 146 10.12 -21.58 -11.79
C GLY A 146 11.42 -20.83 -11.51
N THR A 147 11.81 -19.88 -12.34
CA THR A 147 13.04 -19.08 -12.18
C THR A 147 12.88 -17.90 -11.20
N HIS A 148 11.66 -17.45 -10.96
CA HIS A 148 11.33 -16.34 -10.08
C HIS A 148 9.91 -16.50 -9.52
N ARG A 149 9.54 -15.67 -8.58
CA ARG A 149 8.15 -15.53 -8.08
C ARG A 149 7.58 -14.24 -8.63
N GLU A 150 6.35 -14.34 -9.13
CA GLU A 150 5.54 -13.20 -9.52
C GLU A 150 4.65 -12.79 -8.35
N ILE A 151 4.66 -11.52 -8.02
CA ILE A 151 3.83 -10.92 -6.97
C ILE A 151 2.87 -9.97 -7.65
N VAL A 152 1.58 -10.28 -7.56
CA VAL A 152 0.52 -9.39 -8.04
C VAL A 152 -0.20 -8.81 -6.84
N TYR A 153 -0.21 -7.48 -6.72
CA TYR A 153 -1.04 -6.77 -5.76
C TYR A 153 -2.15 -6.06 -6.52
N ARG A 154 -3.39 -6.33 -6.16
CA ARG A 154 -4.56 -5.65 -6.72
C ARG A 154 -5.38 -5.05 -5.61
N GLN A 155 -5.75 -3.77 -5.76
CA GLN A 155 -6.60 -3.07 -4.79
C GLN A 155 -7.76 -2.38 -5.51
N ASN A 156 -8.95 -2.54 -4.95
CA ASN A 156 -10.15 -1.81 -5.32
C ASN A 156 -10.50 -0.85 -4.18
N VAL A 157 -10.72 0.42 -4.49
CA VAL A 157 -11.13 1.44 -3.53
C VAL A 157 -12.38 2.12 -4.05
N GLU A 158 -13.42 2.18 -3.25
CA GLU A 158 -14.60 2.98 -3.51
C GLU A 158 -14.60 4.22 -2.62
N THR A 159 -14.96 5.37 -3.20
CA THR A 159 -15.06 6.65 -2.50
C THR A 159 -16.50 7.18 -2.54
N ASP A 160 -16.88 8.03 -1.59
CA ASP A 160 -18.22 8.66 -1.53
C ASP A 160 -18.48 9.58 -2.75
N LYS A 161 -17.42 10.09 -3.39
CA LYS A 161 -17.47 10.92 -4.61
C LYS A 161 -16.20 10.75 -5.44
N PRO A 162 -16.24 11.04 -6.77
CA PRO A 162 -15.06 10.89 -7.62
C PRO A 162 -13.87 11.71 -7.16
N VAL A 163 -12.69 11.13 -7.21
CA VAL A 163 -11.40 11.84 -7.04
C VAL A 163 -11.04 12.45 -8.41
N SER A 164 -10.68 13.70 -8.46
CA SER A 164 -10.41 14.40 -9.71
C SER A 164 -9.14 15.26 -9.67
N GLY A 165 -8.68 15.67 -10.83
CA GLY A 165 -7.66 16.69 -10.99
C GLY A 165 -6.34 16.38 -10.28
N TYR A 166 -5.95 17.29 -9.40
CA TYR A 166 -4.70 17.21 -8.66
C TYR A 166 -4.64 15.98 -7.73
N SER A 167 -5.75 15.65 -7.08
CA SER A 167 -5.86 14.52 -6.16
C SER A 167 -5.57 13.20 -6.86
N LEU A 168 -6.04 13.03 -8.09
CA LEU A 168 -5.75 11.84 -8.90
C LEU A 168 -4.26 11.75 -9.26
N ARG A 169 -3.61 12.88 -9.56
CA ARG A 169 -2.16 12.92 -9.81
C ARG A 169 -1.34 12.51 -8.59
N VAL A 170 -1.73 13.00 -7.41
CA VAL A 170 -1.06 12.63 -6.17
C VAL A 170 -1.30 11.16 -5.83
N LEU A 171 -2.50 10.63 -6.06
CA LEU A 171 -2.79 9.21 -5.88
C LEU A 171 -1.88 8.34 -6.77
N ARG A 172 -1.79 8.65 -8.07
CA ARG A 172 -0.88 7.95 -9.00
C ARG A 172 0.59 8.01 -8.56
N LYS A 173 1.04 9.19 -8.13
CA LYS A 173 2.40 9.34 -7.60
C LYS A 173 2.65 8.44 -6.39
N SER A 174 1.73 8.39 -5.46
CA SER A 174 1.86 7.58 -4.24
C SER A 174 1.83 6.08 -4.52
N ILE A 175 1.06 5.64 -5.52
CA ILE A 175 1.08 4.25 -6.00
C ILE A 175 2.47 3.91 -6.55
N GLY A 176 3.04 4.78 -7.38
CA GLY A 176 4.39 4.60 -7.92
C GLY A 176 5.48 4.59 -6.83
N GLU A 177 5.33 5.40 -5.80
CA GLU A 177 6.25 5.41 -4.63
C GLU A 177 6.14 4.10 -3.84
N PHE A 178 4.93 3.64 -3.56
CA PHE A 178 4.72 2.35 -2.89
C PHE A 178 5.27 1.18 -3.70
N ALA A 179 5.04 1.15 -5.02
CA ALA A 179 5.56 0.12 -5.91
C ALA A 179 7.09 0.04 -5.83
N ARG A 180 7.77 1.17 -5.92
CA ARG A 180 9.21 1.28 -5.82
C ARG A 180 9.74 0.89 -4.44
N ASP A 181 9.10 1.37 -3.36
CA ASP A 181 9.52 1.09 -1.99
C ASP A 181 9.41 -0.41 -1.70
N LEU A 182 8.34 -1.06 -2.17
CA LEU A 182 8.16 -2.52 -2.05
C LEU A 182 9.20 -3.28 -2.89
N GLU A 183 9.41 -2.89 -4.15
CA GLU A 183 10.41 -3.53 -5.02
C GLU A 183 11.82 -3.45 -4.41
N GLN A 184 12.23 -2.26 -3.97
CA GLN A 184 13.53 -2.07 -3.30
C GLN A 184 13.65 -2.88 -2.02
N TYR A 185 12.55 -2.99 -1.26
CA TYR A 185 12.53 -3.77 -0.04
C TYR A 185 12.74 -5.25 -0.32
N LEU A 186 12.07 -5.80 -1.33
CA LEU A 186 12.18 -7.21 -1.71
C LEU A 186 13.55 -7.59 -2.29
N GLN A 187 14.35 -6.62 -2.74
CA GLN A 187 15.71 -6.83 -3.23
C GLN A 187 16.78 -6.80 -2.12
N ARG A 188 16.40 -6.57 -0.87
CA ARG A 188 17.35 -6.49 0.25
C ARG A 188 18.00 -7.84 0.54
N PRO A 189 19.34 -7.90 0.62
CA PRO A 189 20.05 -9.17 0.84
C PRO A 189 19.90 -9.75 2.25
N ASP A 190 19.53 -8.90 3.23
CA ASP A 190 19.29 -9.33 4.60
C ASP A 190 18.00 -10.14 4.75
N LEU A 191 17.00 -9.96 3.88
CA LEU A 191 15.79 -10.80 3.89
C LEU A 191 16.06 -12.28 3.68
N VAL A 192 17.14 -12.63 2.97
CA VAL A 192 17.54 -14.04 2.75
C VAL A 192 18.24 -14.62 3.99
N ARG A 193 18.93 -13.78 4.76
CA ARG A 193 19.66 -14.22 5.98
C ARG A 193 18.70 -14.54 7.11
N ASP A 194 17.60 -13.81 7.18
CA ASP A 194 16.59 -13.97 8.25
C ASP A 194 15.74 -15.24 8.11
N ALA A 195 15.80 -15.95 6.97
CA ALA A 195 15.15 -17.26 6.82
C ALA A 195 15.67 -18.33 7.81
N ASN A 196 16.81 -18.07 8.47
CA ASN A 196 17.40 -18.95 9.49
C ASN A 196 17.46 -18.35 10.90
N GLY A 197 16.96 -17.13 11.12
CA GLY A 197 16.97 -16.45 12.41
C GLY A 197 15.92 -15.33 12.46
N LYS A 198 15.33 -15.12 13.64
CA LYS A 198 14.37 -14.04 13.87
C LYS A 198 14.92 -12.70 13.39
N PRO A 199 14.10 -11.88 12.69
CA PRO A 199 14.55 -10.59 12.20
C PRO A 199 15.02 -9.71 13.36
N ASP A 200 16.23 -9.17 13.25
CA ASP A 200 16.67 -8.08 14.10
C ASP A 200 15.77 -6.88 13.88
N VAL A 201 14.86 -6.66 14.80
CA VAL A 201 13.98 -5.50 14.85
C VAL A 201 14.88 -4.28 15.04
N VAL A 202 15.06 -3.51 13.97
CA VAL A 202 15.66 -2.17 14.06
C VAL A 202 14.79 -1.36 15.03
N LYS A 203 15.34 -1.08 16.21
CA LYS A 203 14.75 -0.21 17.23
C LYS A 203 14.69 1.24 16.75
#